data_54034900bec19495e251f32769504f7e
#
_entry.id   54034900bec19495e251f32769504f7e
#
_cell.length_a   1.000
_cell.length_b   1.000
_cell.length_c   1.000
_cell.angle_alpha   90.00
_cell.angle_beta   90.00
_cell.angle_gamma   90.00
#
_symmetry.space_group_name_H-M   'P 1'
#
loop_
_entity.id
_entity.type
_entity.pdbx_description
1 polymer ?
#
loop_
_entity_poly.entity_id
_entity_poly.type
_entity_poly.pdbx_seq_one_letter_code
_entity_poly.pdbx_strand_id
1 'polypeptide(L)'
;SDGLCAFPARHLPGREPVAADECALARTLQSGVTVTDELLEIEAADGTRKTILAYSAPVRDDRGDIDGAILVHLDISDRKALEEQLIQAQKMESIGRLAGGVAHDFNNMLSVILGHTELALDTAGLSAPLAGRLQSIREAVQRSTDLTQQLLAFARRQTAAPRVLDLNTTVAGMLKMIRRLIGEDIDLTWLPAGGLPPVRIDPSQVDQILVNLCVNARDAIGDTGRITIETASVTFDQADCARHPEVAPGGYVRLSVRDTGCGMDDDTLAHLFEPFFTTKELGKGTGLGLATVYGIVRQNGGCIEVDSRPDRGAVFRIYLPQQVGPVAPGPAVGPPDPETGGRETVLVVEDEVMILEMVTAMLTPLGFTVLAAATPAEARRLAREHTGTIDLLLTDVVMPEMNGRELAARLAEIRPGLRRLFMSGYTADVIASRGVLEEGVEFVQKPFTRKRLVARIRAVLDRQEAPA
;
A
#
# COMPACT_ATOMS: atom_id res chain seq x y z
N SER A 1 0.00 17.54 -55.63
CA SER A 1 -0.66 17.76 -54.28
C SER A 1 -0.52 16.59 -53.34
N ASP A 2 0.27 15.54 -53.65
CA ASP A 2 0.27 14.26 -52.95
C ASP A 2 1.41 14.11 -51.90
N GLY A 3 1.95 15.17 -51.38
CA GLY A 3 3.09 15.10 -50.44
C GLY A 3 3.07 16.04 -49.24
N LEU A 4 1.98 16.76 -49.01
CA LEU A 4 1.93 17.81 -47.99
C LEU A 4 1.79 17.29 -46.55
N CYS A 5 1.22 16.10 -46.33
CA CYS A 5 1.20 15.42 -45.04
C CYS A 5 1.80 14.03 -45.20
N ALA A 6 3.06 13.87 -44.83
CA ALA A 6 3.79 12.60 -44.99
C ALA A 6 3.42 11.52 -43.98
N PHE A 7 2.67 11.85 -42.92
CA PHE A 7 2.32 10.94 -41.83
C PHE A 7 0.83 10.99 -41.50
N PRO A 8 0.19 9.87 -41.17
CA PRO A 8 -1.16 9.86 -40.60
C PRO A 8 -1.17 10.66 -39.29
N ALA A 9 -1.95 11.73 -39.24
CA ALA A 9 -2.07 12.59 -38.08
C ALA A 9 -3.51 12.60 -37.54
N ARG A 10 -3.65 12.77 -36.21
CA ARG A 10 -4.94 12.90 -35.52
C ARG A 10 -4.90 14.09 -34.57
N HIS A 11 -5.98 14.86 -34.52
CA HIS A 11 -6.12 15.93 -33.53
C HIS A 11 -6.27 15.37 -32.11
N LEU A 12 -5.60 15.98 -31.16
CA LEU A 12 -5.82 15.68 -29.74
C LEU A 12 -6.64 16.82 -29.08
N PRO A 13 -7.56 16.48 -28.16
CA PRO A 13 -7.82 15.15 -27.56
C PRO A 13 -8.80 14.25 -28.32
N GLY A 14 -9.50 14.74 -29.34
CA GLY A 14 -10.62 14.03 -30.01
C GLY A 14 -10.22 12.83 -30.86
N ARG A 15 -8.92 12.64 -31.17
CA ARG A 15 -8.38 11.61 -32.08
C ARG A 15 -9.03 11.56 -33.47
N GLU A 16 -9.61 12.68 -33.93
CA GLU A 16 -10.16 12.81 -35.28
C GLU A 16 -8.99 12.85 -36.29
N PRO A 17 -9.09 12.12 -37.41
CA PRO A 17 -8.05 12.14 -38.43
C PRO A 17 -7.93 13.54 -39.05
N VAL A 18 -6.71 14.03 -39.26
CA VAL A 18 -6.45 15.29 -39.95
C VAL A 18 -6.50 15.04 -41.43
N ALA A 19 -7.41 15.73 -42.14
CA ALA A 19 -7.44 15.67 -43.61
C ALA A 19 -6.25 16.39 -44.22
N ALA A 20 -5.76 15.93 -45.39
CA ALA A 20 -4.55 16.49 -46.02
C ALA A 20 -4.65 17.99 -46.36
N ASP A 21 -5.85 18.49 -46.61
CA ASP A 21 -6.17 19.89 -46.88
C ASP A 21 -6.40 20.71 -45.60
N GLU A 22 -6.56 20.07 -44.46
CA GLU A 22 -6.77 20.68 -43.15
C GLU A 22 -5.51 20.73 -42.27
N CYS A 23 -4.39 20.12 -42.72
CA CYS A 23 -3.16 20.14 -41.97
C CYS A 23 -2.59 21.57 -41.84
N ALA A 24 -1.81 21.84 -40.81
CA ALA A 24 -1.22 23.15 -40.51
C ALA A 24 -0.55 23.78 -41.74
N LEU A 25 0.20 22.97 -42.47
CA LEU A 25 0.92 23.43 -43.69
C LEU A 25 -0.05 23.83 -44.80
N ALA A 26 -1.08 23.01 -45.08
CA ALA A 26 -2.09 23.30 -46.11
C ALA A 26 -2.85 24.60 -45.79
N ARG A 27 -3.28 24.75 -44.56
CA ARG A 27 -3.96 25.98 -44.09
C ARG A 27 -3.09 27.22 -44.24
N THR A 28 -1.81 27.13 -43.87
CA THR A 28 -0.87 28.26 -44.01
C THR A 28 -0.66 28.64 -45.48
N LEU A 29 -0.50 27.68 -46.40
CA LEU A 29 -0.32 27.95 -47.83
C LEU A 29 -1.58 28.55 -48.47
N GLN A 30 -2.78 28.11 -48.04
CA GLN A 30 -4.05 28.59 -48.61
C GLN A 30 -4.45 29.97 -48.09
N SER A 31 -4.28 30.19 -46.79
CA SER A 31 -4.81 31.38 -46.10
C SER A 31 -3.74 32.42 -45.76
N GLY A 32 -2.48 32.03 -45.76
CA GLY A 32 -1.35 32.87 -45.30
C GLY A 32 -1.34 33.10 -43.80
N VAL A 33 -2.13 32.35 -43.04
CA VAL A 33 -2.21 32.45 -41.59
C VAL A 33 -1.16 31.56 -40.94
N THR A 34 -0.49 32.10 -39.92
CA THR A 34 0.42 31.32 -39.07
C THR A 34 -0.41 30.40 -38.16
N VAL A 35 -0.07 29.13 -38.16
CA VAL A 35 -0.63 28.13 -37.21
C VAL A 35 0.36 27.92 -36.08
N THR A 36 -0.14 28.05 -34.84
CA THR A 36 0.68 27.84 -33.64
C THR A 36 0.01 26.80 -32.73
N ASP A 37 0.84 26.03 -32.02
CA ASP A 37 0.43 25.13 -30.92
C ASP A 37 -0.64 24.09 -31.32
N GLU A 38 -0.64 23.62 -32.58
CA GLU A 38 -1.54 22.54 -32.97
C GLU A 38 -1.04 21.20 -32.44
N LEU A 39 -1.81 20.60 -31.54
CA LEU A 39 -1.46 19.36 -30.87
C LEU A 39 -1.95 18.17 -31.68
N LEU A 40 -1.04 17.33 -32.14
CA LEU A 40 -1.31 16.19 -33.00
C LEU A 40 -0.69 14.90 -32.45
N GLU A 41 -1.36 13.79 -32.67
CA GLU A 41 -0.77 12.44 -32.57
C GLU A 41 -0.39 12.00 -33.99
N ILE A 42 0.85 11.62 -34.20
CA ILE A 42 1.33 11.08 -35.49
C ILE A 42 1.87 9.66 -35.31
N GLU A 43 1.81 8.88 -36.38
CA GLU A 43 2.51 7.60 -36.48
C GLU A 43 3.82 7.81 -37.24
N ALA A 44 4.94 7.63 -36.52
CA ALA A 44 6.27 7.78 -37.13
C ALA A 44 6.60 6.62 -38.10
N ALA A 45 7.65 6.78 -38.92
CA ALA A 45 8.02 5.78 -39.92
C ALA A 45 8.42 4.41 -39.34
N ASP A 46 8.77 4.36 -38.07
CA ASP A 46 9.08 3.14 -37.32
C ASP A 46 7.85 2.49 -36.67
N GLY A 47 6.64 3.02 -36.90
CA GLY A 47 5.39 2.58 -36.33
C GLY A 47 5.10 3.09 -34.92
N THR A 48 6.00 3.91 -34.36
CA THR A 48 5.77 4.51 -33.02
C THR A 48 4.79 5.68 -33.09
N ARG A 49 3.91 5.80 -32.09
CA ARG A 49 3.05 6.97 -31.96
C ARG A 49 3.76 8.06 -31.18
N LYS A 50 3.71 9.27 -31.74
CA LYS A 50 4.34 10.45 -31.14
C LYS A 50 3.33 11.58 -31.00
N THR A 51 3.39 12.29 -29.89
CA THR A 51 2.65 13.53 -29.68
C THR A 51 3.52 14.70 -30.09
N ILE A 52 3.05 15.49 -31.05
CA ILE A 52 3.79 16.64 -31.58
C ILE A 52 3.00 17.93 -31.43
N LEU A 53 3.74 19.05 -31.28
CA LEU A 53 3.24 20.39 -31.55
C LEU A 53 3.65 20.80 -32.95
N ALA A 54 2.67 21.12 -33.79
CA ALA A 54 2.91 21.61 -35.15
C ALA A 54 2.78 23.13 -35.19
N TYR A 55 3.76 23.73 -35.83
CA TYR A 55 3.84 25.18 -36.12
C TYR A 55 4.01 25.36 -37.61
N SER A 56 3.23 26.24 -38.22
CA SER A 56 3.39 26.57 -39.62
C SER A 56 3.31 28.07 -39.84
N ALA A 57 4.28 28.63 -40.60
CA ALA A 57 4.30 30.05 -40.93
C ALA A 57 4.57 30.28 -42.44
N PRO A 58 3.89 31.23 -43.08
CA PRO A 58 4.08 31.53 -44.51
C PRO A 58 5.45 32.17 -44.75
N VAL A 59 6.10 31.77 -45.83
CA VAL A 59 7.26 32.45 -46.41
C VAL A 59 6.73 33.30 -47.56
N ARG A 60 7.09 34.60 -47.58
CA ARG A 60 6.65 35.55 -48.60
C ARG A 60 7.82 36.02 -49.45
N ASP A 61 7.52 36.23 -50.72
CA ASP A 61 8.49 36.83 -51.66
C ASP A 61 8.63 38.37 -51.47
N ASP A 62 9.51 39.00 -52.26
CA ASP A 62 9.71 40.46 -52.22
C ASP A 62 8.46 41.29 -52.60
N ARG A 63 7.44 40.66 -53.18
CA ARG A 63 6.15 41.28 -53.57
C ARG A 63 5.06 41.08 -52.51
N GLY A 64 5.35 40.26 -51.45
CA GLY A 64 4.42 39.94 -50.39
C GLY A 64 3.54 38.75 -50.68
N ASP A 65 3.70 38.08 -51.83
CA ASP A 65 3.00 36.86 -52.19
C ASP A 65 3.53 35.64 -51.43
N ILE A 66 2.71 34.65 -51.21
CA ILE A 66 3.12 33.40 -50.51
C ILE A 66 3.95 32.56 -51.47
N ASP A 67 5.27 32.47 -51.23
CA ASP A 67 6.21 31.64 -51.96
C ASP A 67 6.33 30.22 -51.40
N GLY A 68 5.99 30.05 -50.09
CA GLY A 68 6.05 28.78 -49.43
C GLY A 68 5.57 28.87 -47.98
N ALA A 69 5.77 27.79 -47.20
CA ALA A 69 5.59 27.80 -45.78
C ALA A 69 6.63 26.91 -45.08
N ILE A 70 6.97 27.32 -43.86
CA ILE A 70 7.84 26.54 -42.96
C ILE A 70 6.92 25.79 -42.01
N LEU A 71 7.16 24.47 -41.89
CA LEU A 71 6.47 23.61 -40.94
C LEU A 71 7.50 23.08 -39.94
N VAL A 72 7.23 23.23 -38.64
CA VAL A 72 8.06 22.72 -37.56
C VAL A 72 7.22 21.78 -36.73
N HIS A 73 7.71 20.56 -36.55
CA HIS A 73 7.12 19.57 -35.62
C HIS A 73 8.03 19.44 -34.41
N LEU A 74 7.53 19.76 -33.25
CA LEU A 74 8.22 19.56 -31.98
C LEU A 74 7.66 18.30 -31.32
N ASP A 75 8.51 17.27 -31.17
CA ASP A 75 8.14 16.06 -30.43
C ASP A 75 8.06 16.41 -28.93
N ILE A 76 6.88 16.23 -28.36
CA ILE A 76 6.60 16.49 -26.94
C ILE A 76 6.13 15.22 -26.20
N SER A 77 6.35 14.04 -26.78
CA SER A 77 5.91 12.75 -26.22
C SER A 77 6.44 12.55 -24.80
N ASP A 78 7.75 12.72 -24.60
CA ASP A 78 8.39 12.56 -23.28
C ASP A 78 7.88 13.60 -22.27
N ARG A 79 7.70 14.84 -22.73
CA ARG A 79 7.15 15.90 -21.86
C ARG A 79 5.73 15.59 -21.44
N LYS A 80 4.88 15.12 -22.34
CA LYS A 80 3.49 14.72 -22.03
C LYS A 80 3.44 13.55 -21.09
N ALA A 81 4.25 12.52 -21.32
CA ALA A 81 4.36 11.39 -20.43
C ALA A 81 4.77 11.79 -18.99
N LEU A 82 5.75 12.71 -18.87
CA LEU A 82 6.18 13.25 -17.58
C LEU A 82 5.09 14.12 -16.92
N GLU A 83 4.36 14.94 -17.67
CA GLU A 83 3.25 15.74 -17.15
C GLU A 83 2.12 14.83 -16.61
N GLU A 84 1.76 13.77 -17.34
CA GLU A 84 0.77 12.79 -16.91
C GLU A 84 1.23 12.03 -15.65
N GLN A 85 2.50 11.62 -15.61
CA GLN A 85 3.07 10.99 -14.41
C GLN A 85 3.05 11.94 -13.20
N LEU A 86 3.34 13.22 -13.39
CA LEU A 86 3.30 14.22 -12.33
C LEU A 86 1.87 14.42 -11.80
N ILE A 87 0.89 14.57 -12.70
CA ILE A 87 -0.51 14.71 -12.34
C ILE A 87 -0.99 13.47 -11.56
N GLN A 88 -0.63 12.28 -12.04
CA GLN A 88 -0.96 11.02 -11.38
C GLN A 88 -0.30 10.93 -9.99
N ALA A 89 0.96 11.32 -9.87
CA ALA A 89 1.68 11.36 -8.59
C ALA A 89 1.03 12.34 -7.59
N GLN A 90 0.61 13.53 -8.05
CA GLN A 90 -0.07 14.53 -7.22
C GLN A 90 -1.46 14.05 -6.76
N LYS A 91 -2.24 13.43 -7.66
CA LYS A 91 -3.53 12.81 -7.31
C LYS A 91 -3.33 11.74 -6.23
N MET A 92 -2.30 10.89 -6.41
CA MET A 92 -1.98 9.82 -5.47
C MET A 92 -1.55 10.36 -4.10
N GLU A 93 -0.74 11.43 -4.07
CA GLU A 93 -0.33 12.09 -2.83
C GLU A 93 -1.53 12.68 -2.07
N SER A 94 -2.44 13.33 -2.79
CA SER A 94 -3.66 13.91 -2.21
C SER A 94 -4.57 12.85 -1.61
N ILE A 95 -4.80 11.75 -2.35
CA ILE A 95 -5.58 10.59 -1.90
C ILE A 95 -4.89 9.95 -0.68
N GLY A 96 -3.55 9.80 -0.73
CA GLY A 96 -2.76 9.27 0.37
C GLY A 96 -2.93 10.02 1.67
N ARG A 97 -2.90 11.34 1.62
CA ARG A 97 -3.06 12.19 2.80
C ARG A 97 -4.48 12.11 3.39
N LEU A 98 -5.50 12.14 2.54
CA LEU A 98 -6.90 12.02 2.98
C LEU A 98 -7.18 10.64 3.59
N ALA A 99 -6.77 9.56 2.90
CA ALA A 99 -6.98 8.20 3.38
C ALA A 99 -6.23 7.93 4.70
N GLY A 100 -5.04 8.54 4.89
CA GLY A 100 -4.30 8.44 6.15
C GLY A 100 -5.04 9.02 7.35
N GLY A 101 -5.64 10.21 7.21
CA GLY A 101 -6.45 10.84 8.26
C GLY A 101 -7.72 10.06 8.56
N VAL A 102 -8.48 9.73 7.50
CA VAL A 102 -9.72 8.96 7.62
C VAL A 102 -9.49 7.60 8.28
N ALA A 103 -8.45 6.88 7.87
CA ALA A 103 -8.16 5.56 8.46
C ALA A 103 -7.70 5.63 9.92
N HIS A 104 -7.03 6.70 10.33
CA HIS A 104 -6.71 6.94 11.74
C HIS A 104 -7.99 7.04 12.58
N ASP A 105 -8.96 7.85 12.15
CA ASP A 105 -10.22 8.04 12.87
C ASP A 105 -11.06 6.76 12.89
N PHE A 106 -11.09 6.00 11.77
CA PHE A 106 -11.72 4.68 11.75
C PHE A 106 -11.05 3.70 12.72
N ASN A 107 -9.72 3.64 12.77
CA ASN A 107 -9.00 2.76 13.69
C ASN A 107 -9.27 3.11 15.15
N ASN A 108 -9.43 4.38 15.50
CA ASN A 108 -9.83 4.81 16.84
C ASN A 108 -11.23 4.30 17.20
N MET A 109 -12.22 4.52 16.32
CA MET A 109 -13.58 4.01 16.53
C MET A 109 -13.62 2.47 16.64
N LEU A 110 -12.94 1.77 15.74
CA LEU A 110 -12.86 0.30 15.77
C LEU A 110 -12.16 -0.22 17.03
N SER A 111 -11.15 0.51 17.54
CA SER A 111 -10.49 0.17 18.81
C SER A 111 -11.46 0.20 19.98
N VAL A 112 -12.26 1.27 20.08
CA VAL A 112 -13.27 1.41 21.15
C VAL A 112 -14.33 0.32 21.03
N ILE A 113 -14.88 0.06 19.84
CA ILE A 113 -15.89 -0.99 19.65
C ILE A 113 -15.33 -2.37 20.00
N LEU A 114 -14.11 -2.68 19.53
CA LEU A 114 -13.44 -3.96 19.83
C LEU A 114 -13.21 -4.11 21.34
N GLY A 115 -12.64 -3.07 21.97
CA GLY A 115 -12.30 -3.11 23.38
C GLY A 115 -13.53 -3.34 24.28
N HIS A 116 -14.60 -2.58 24.07
CA HIS A 116 -15.83 -2.77 24.82
C HIS A 116 -16.51 -4.12 24.53
N THR A 117 -16.41 -4.60 23.28
CA THR A 117 -16.93 -5.94 22.93
C THR A 117 -16.16 -7.04 23.68
N GLU A 118 -14.84 -6.94 23.79
CA GLU A 118 -14.02 -7.88 24.56
C GLU A 118 -14.31 -7.81 26.06
N LEU A 119 -14.36 -6.60 26.64
CA LEU A 119 -14.73 -6.42 28.05
C LEU A 119 -16.10 -7.03 28.37
N ALA A 120 -17.06 -6.85 27.45
CA ALA A 120 -18.38 -7.45 27.59
C ALA A 120 -18.34 -8.99 27.49
N LEU A 121 -17.56 -9.56 26.56
CA LEU A 121 -17.37 -11.01 26.40
C LEU A 121 -16.73 -11.66 27.63
N ASP A 122 -15.89 -10.93 28.36
CA ASP A 122 -15.23 -11.42 29.57
C ASP A 122 -16.12 -11.34 30.83
N THR A 123 -17.30 -10.74 30.72
CA THR A 123 -18.23 -10.63 31.86
C THR A 123 -18.81 -11.99 32.21
N ALA A 124 -18.69 -12.42 33.48
CA ALA A 124 -19.24 -13.68 33.95
C ALA A 124 -20.76 -13.70 33.82
N GLY A 125 -21.32 -14.86 33.44
CA GLY A 125 -22.79 -15.06 33.41
C GLY A 125 -23.48 -14.57 32.14
N LEU A 126 -22.74 -14.30 31.04
CA LEU A 126 -23.33 -13.99 29.76
C LEU A 126 -24.24 -15.12 29.22
N SER A 127 -25.43 -14.75 28.74
CA SER A 127 -26.29 -15.72 28.04
C SER A 127 -25.67 -16.08 26.67
N ALA A 128 -25.83 -17.34 26.24
CA ALA A 128 -25.31 -17.81 24.96
C ALA A 128 -25.77 -16.94 23.74
N PRO A 129 -27.04 -16.47 23.66
CA PRO A 129 -27.45 -15.57 22.58
C PRO A 129 -26.71 -14.20 22.59
N LEU A 130 -26.43 -13.66 23.78
CA LEU A 130 -25.70 -12.39 23.89
C LEU A 130 -24.24 -12.55 23.52
N ALA A 131 -23.61 -13.63 24.00
CA ALA A 131 -22.25 -13.98 23.63
C ALA A 131 -22.10 -14.14 22.09
N GLY A 132 -23.08 -14.81 21.44
CA GLY A 132 -23.10 -14.92 19.97
C GLY A 132 -23.18 -13.57 19.23
N ARG A 133 -24.00 -12.63 19.74
CA ARG A 133 -24.10 -11.28 19.17
C ARG A 133 -22.80 -10.49 19.32
N LEU A 134 -22.17 -10.54 20.48
CA LEU A 134 -20.89 -9.88 20.74
C LEU A 134 -19.79 -10.48 19.86
N GLN A 135 -19.79 -11.79 19.65
CA GLN A 135 -18.89 -12.45 18.73
C GLN A 135 -19.05 -11.95 17.28
N SER A 136 -20.30 -11.80 16.82
CA SER A 136 -20.60 -11.25 15.49
C SER A 136 -20.11 -9.79 15.35
N ILE A 137 -20.25 -8.97 16.41
CA ILE A 137 -19.70 -7.62 16.44
C ILE A 137 -18.18 -7.66 16.32
N ARG A 138 -17.49 -8.52 17.08
CA ARG A 138 -16.02 -8.67 17.02
C ARG A 138 -15.54 -9.05 15.61
N GLU A 139 -16.23 -9.96 14.94
CA GLU A 139 -15.93 -10.36 13.57
C GLU A 139 -16.17 -9.22 12.57
N ALA A 140 -17.22 -8.43 12.74
CA ALA A 140 -17.49 -7.26 11.91
C ALA A 140 -16.40 -6.20 12.07
N VAL A 141 -15.96 -5.93 13.31
CA VAL A 141 -14.86 -5.01 13.59
C VAL A 141 -13.56 -5.48 12.94
N GLN A 142 -13.24 -6.79 13.04
CA GLN A 142 -12.05 -7.33 12.40
C GLN A 142 -12.07 -7.12 10.88
N ARG A 143 -13.20 -7.42 10.22
CA ARG A 143 -13.36 -7.17 8.76
C ARG A 143 -13.20 -5.70 8.41
N SER A 144 -13.76 -4.81 9.22
CA SER A 144 -13.61 -3.35 9.01
C SER A 144 -12.16 -2.88 9.20
N THR A 145 -11.45 -3.45 10.17
CA THR A 145 -10.01 -3.19 10.39
C THR A 145 -9.18 -3.61 9.18
N ASP A 146 -9.44 -4.81 8.65
CA ASP A 146 -8.74 -5.32 7.48
C ASP A 146 -8.98 -4.41 6.26
N LEU A 147 -10.22 -3.93 6.06
CA LEU A 147 -10.54 -2.98 5.00
C LEU A 147 -9.84 -1.63 5.17
N THR A 148 -9.79 -1.11 6.41
CA THR A 148 -9.08 0.14 6.73
C THR A 148 -7.58 0.01 6.48
N GLN A 149 -6.98 -1.15 6.80
CA GLN A 149 -5.58 -1.45 6.50
C GLN A 149 -5.32 -1.50 4.98
N GLN A 150 -6.23 -2.09 4.20
CA GLN A 150 -6.13 -2.08 2.73
C GLN A 150 -6.19 -0.66 2.16
N LEU A 151 -7.09 0.20 2.68
CA LEU A 151 -7.18 1.60 2.30
C LEU A 151 -5.89 2.36 2.64
N LEU A 152 -5.32 2.12 3.82
CA LEU A 152 -4.05 2.70 4.24
C LEU A 152 -2.87 2.24 3.38
N ALA A 153 -2.83 0.98 3.02
CA ALA A 153 -1.78 0.43 2.19
C ALA A 153 -1.77 1.04 0.78
N PHE A 154 -2.96 1.32 0.23
CA PHE A 154 -3.10 2.05 -1.03
C PHE A 154 -2.67 3.52 -0.92
N ALA A 155 -3.08 4.19 0.16
CA ALA A 155 -2.90 5.63 0.37
C ALA A 155 -1.45 6.05 0.64
N ARG A 156 -0.55 5.11 0.91
CA ARG A 156 0.80 5.38 1.35
C ARG A 156 1.84 5.06 0.28
N ARG A 157 2.73 6.01 0.05
CA ARG A 157 4.14 5.65 -0.13
C ARG A 157 4.57 5.06 1.22
N GLN A 158 4.32 3.77 1.46
CA GLN A 158 4.94 3.08 2.59
C GLN A 158 6.44 3.29 2.44
N THR A 159 7.06 3.84 3.47
CA THR A 159 8.49 3.66 3.63
C THR A 159 8.63 2.17 3.96
N ALA A 160 8.74 1.38 2.91
CA ALA A 160 8.98 -0.03 3.02
C ALA A 160 10.27 -0.21 3.83
N ALA A 161 10.31 -1.15 4.75
CA ALA A 161 11.55 -1.62 5.37
C ALA A 161 12.05 -2.86 4.58
N PRO A 162 12.63 -2.67 3.37
CA PRO A 162 13.02 -3.78 2.52
C PRO A 162 14.18 -4.51 3.16
N ARG A 163 13.99 -5.79 3.42
CA ARG A 163 15.02 -6.70 3.90
C ARG A 163 15.27 -7.81 2.90
N VAL A 164 16.46 -8.37 2.94
CA VAL A 164 16.79 -9.54 2.13
C VAL A 164 16.09 -10.75 2.73
N LEU A 165 15.21 -11.38 1.97
CA LEU A 165 14.38 -12.50 2.42
C LEU A 165 14.33 -13.63 1.39
N ASP A 166 14.01 -14.82 1.88
CA ASP A 166 13.61 -15.97 1.06
C ASP A 166 12.11 -15.89 0.78
N LEU A 167 11.78 -15.70 -0.50
CA LEU A 167 10.40 -15.56 -0.94
C LEU A 167 9.59 -16.85 -0.69
N ASN A 168 10.19 -18.04 -0.85
CA ASN A 168 9.50 -19.29 -0.58
C ASN A 168 9.07 -19.42 0.89
N THR A 169 9.94 -19.05 1.81
CA THR A 169 9.65 -19.07 3.25
C THR A 169 8.52 -18.09 3.59
N THR A 170 8.55 -16.88 3.01
CA THR A 170 7.52 -15.86 3.23
C THR A 170 6.16 -16.34 2.70
N VAL A 171 6.09 -16.83 1.45
CA VAL A 171 4.87 -17.37 0.85
C VAL A 171 4.32 -18.54 1.65
N ALA A 172 5.18 -19.50 2.06
CA ALA A 172 4.78 -20.67 2.84
C ALA A 172 4.10 -20.27 4.17
N GLY A 173 4.60 -19.20 4.82
CA GLY A 173 3.98 -18.66 6.05
C GLY A 173 2.56 -18.15 5.85
N MET A 174 2.24 -17.68 4.65
CA MET A 174 0.94 -17.10 4.30
C MET A 174 -0.11 -18.14 3.86
N LEU A 175 0.30 -19.32 3.40
CA LEU A 175 -0.62 -20.30 2.79
C LEU A 175 -1.81 -20.67 3.67
N LYS A 176 -1.60 -20.79 4.99
CA LYS A 176 -2.68 -21.12 5.93
C LYS A 176 -3.73 -20.00 6.01
N MET A 177 -3.29 -18.75 5.95
CA MET A 177 -4.18 -17.57 5.94
C MET A 177 -4.91 -17.47 4.61
N ILE A 178 -4.19 -17.64 3.49
CA ILE A 178 -4.78 -17.59 2.14
C ILE A 178 -5.88 -18.65 2.00
N ARG A 179 -5.67 -19.90 2.44
CA ARG A 179 -6.70 -20.95 2.42
C ARG A 179 -7.98 -20.56 3.15
N ARG A 180 -7.86 -19.87 4.28
CA ARG A 180 -9.04 -19.35 5.01
C ARG A 180 -9.76 -18.23 4.26
N LEU A 181 -9.01 -17.39 3.54
CA LEU A 181 -9.56 -16.26 2.78
C LEU A 181 -10.30 -16.70 1.51
N ILE A 182 -9.78 -17.70 0.80
CA ILE A 182 -10.36 -18.17 -0.45
C ILE A 182 -11.52 -19.17 -0.25
N GLY A 183 -11.62 -19.80 0.92
CA GLY A 183 -12.64 -20.81 1.23
C GLY A 183 -12.21 -22.24 0.90
N GLU A 184 -13.06 -23.22 1.28
CA GLU A 184 -12.77 -24.65 1.08
C GLU A 184 -13.10 -25.13 -0.35
N ASP A 185 -13.89 -24.37 -1.09
CA ASP A 185 -14.35 -24.71 -2.44
C ASP A 185 -13.29 -24.47 -3.52
N ILE A 186 -12.17 -23.78 -3.19
CA ILE A 186 -11.08 -23.45 -4.11
C ILE A 186 -9.81 -24.22 -3.74
N ASP A 187 -9.29 -24.99 -4.70
CA ASP A 187 -8.03 -25.73 -4.54
C ASP A 187 -6.83 -24.78 -4.62
N LEU A 188 -6.05 -24.69 -3.52
CA LEU A 188 -4.82 -23.90 -3.46
C LEU A 188 -3.60 -24.79 -3.64
N THR A 189 -2.92 -24.65 -4.76
CA THR A 189 -1.69 -25.36 -5.10
C THR A 189 -0.48 -24.43 -4.91
N TRP A 190 0.57 -24.90 -4.21
CA TRP A 190 1.84 -24.21 -4.01
C TRP A 190 2.98 -24.95 -4.68
N LEU A 191 3.71 -24.30 -5.58
CA LEU A 191 4.82 -24.88 -6.38
C LEU A 191 6.10 -24.02 -6.20
N PRO A 192 6.86 -24.23 -5.10
CA PRO A 192 8.10 -23.51 -4.87
C PRO A 192 9.24 -24.03 -5.77
N ALA A 193 10.02 -23.12 -6.35
CA ALA A 193 11.28 -23.49 -7.00
C ALA A 193 12.36 -23.78 -5.95
N GLY A 194 13.17 -24.84 -6.19
CA GLY A 194 14.35 -25.11 -5.36
C GLY A 194 15.48 -24.11 -5.62
N GLY A 195 16.22 -23.73 -4.57
CA GLY A 195 17.39 -22.86 -4.71
C GLY A 195 17.09 -21.44 -5.20
N LEU A 196 15.92 -20.90 -4.83
CA LEU A 196 15.51 -19.57 -5.22
C LEU A 196 16.45 -18.51 -4.66
N PRO A 197 16.99 -17.57 -5.48
CA PRO A 197 17.78 -16.46 -4.97
C PRO A 197 16.97 -15.57 -4.02
N PRO A 198 17.59 -14.93 -3.02
CA PRO A 198 16.88 -14.01 -2.15
C PRO A 198 16.47 -12.73 -2.90
N VAL A 199 15.41 -12.07 -2.40
CA VAL A 199 14.92 -10.78 -2.91
C VAL A 199 14.96 -9.74 -1.80
N ARG A 200 15.06 -8.47 -2.16
CA ARG A 200 14.98 -7.37 -1.22
C ARG A 200 13.62 -6.71 -1.31
N ILE A 201 12.75 -7.03 -0.38
CA ILE A 201 11.38 -6.49 -0.29
C ILE A 201 10.91 -6.54 1.16
N ASP A 202 9.95 -5.71 1.52
CA ASP A 202 9.26 -5.81 2.79
C ASP A 202 8.34 -7.05 2.81
N PRO A 203 8.43 -7.95 3.81
CA PRO A 203 7.55 -9.11 3.91
C PRO A 203 6.06 -8.74 3.87
N SER A 204 5.68 -7.63 4.50
CA SER A 204 4.28 -7.17 4.50
C SER A 204 3.78 -6.80 3.10
N GLN A 205 4.67 -6.35 2.21
CA GLN A 205 4.36 -6.11 0.81
C GLN A 205 4.13 -7.41 0.03
N VAL A 206 4.88 -8.49 0.34
CA VAL A 206 4.64 -9.82 -0.24
C VAL A 206 3.29 -10.34 0.20
N ASP A 207 2.97 -10.21 1.50
CA ASP A 207 1.67 -10.60 2.06
C ASP A 207 0.53 -9.87 1.34
N GLN A 208 0.68 -8.57 1.12
CA GLN A 208 -0.30 -7.74 0.45
C GLN A 208 -0.50 -8.08 -1.03
N ILE A 209 0.58 -8.37 -1.76
CA ILE A 209 0.51 -8.88 -3.14
C ILE A 209 -0.31 -10.17 -3.18
N LEU A 210 0.02 -11.14 -2.33
CA LEU A 210 -0.64 -12.45 -2.29
C LEU A 210 -2.13 -12.33 -1.93
N VAL A 211 -2.46 -11.55 -0.90
CA VAL A 211 -3.85 -11.35 -0.47
C VAL A 211 -4.67 -10.72 -1.61
N ASN A 212 -4.17 -9.63 -2.22
CA ASN A 212 -4.89 -8.95 -3.29
C ASN A 212 -5.12 -9.86 -4.51
N LEU A 213 -4.09 -10.60 -4.94
CA LEU A 213 -4.21 -11.50 -6.09
C LEU A 213 -5.12 -12.70 -5.78
N CYS A 214 -5.00 -13.33 -4.60
CA CYS A 214 -5.81 -14.49 -4.24
C CYS A 214 -7.28 -14.15 -3.99
N VAL A 215 -7.57 -12.98 -3.39
CA VAL A 215 -8.96 -12.51 -3.23
C VAL A 215 -9.59 -12.17 -4.59
N ASN A 216 -8.85 -11.53 -5.49
CA ASN A 216 -9.33 -11.28 -6.85
C ASN A 216 -9.56 -12.57 -7.62
N ALA A 217 -8.65 -13.55 -7.50
CA ALA A 217 -8.78 -14.87 -8.10
C ALA A 217 -10.03 -15.61 -7.59
N ARG A 218 -10.28 -15.60 -6.25
CA ARG A 218 -11.48 -16.17 -5.66
C ARG A 218 -12.75 -15.55 -6.24
N ASP A 219 -12.80 -14.23 -6.32
CA ASP A 219 -13.97 -13.51 -6.81
C ASP A 219 -14.21 -13.76 -8.30
N ALA A 220 -13.16 -14.03 -9.09
CA ALA A 220 -13.24 -14.38 -10.50
C ALA A 220 -13.65 -15.85 -10.75
N ILE A 221 -13.33 -16.76 -9.81
CA ILE A 221 -13.64 -18.20 -9.93
C ILE A 221 -15.14 -18.45 -9.64
N GLY A 222 -15.76 -17.72 -8.73
CA GLY A 222 -17.13 -17.99 -8.29
C GLY A 222 -17.20 -19.18 -7.35
N ASP A 223 -17.79 -20.32 -7.80
CA ASP A 223 -18.11 -21.45 -6.91
C ASP A 223 -16.93 -22.39 -6.67
N THR A 224 -16.37 -23.01 -7.71
CA THR A 224 -15.27 -23.99 -7.59
C THR A 224 -14.18 -23.75 -8.61
N GLY A 225 -12.93 -23.97 -8.22
CA GLY A 225 -11.78 -23.82 -9.12
C GLY A 225 -10.44 -23.98 -8.43
N ARG A 226 -9.41 -23.44 -9.05
CA ARG A 226 -8.03 -23.59 -8.57
C ARG A 226 -7.27 -22.28 -8.60
N ILE A 227 -6.49 -22.04 -7.56
CA ILE A 227 -5.46 -21.01 -7.51
C ILE A 227 -4.10 -21.71 -7.37
N THR A 228 -3.17 -21.38 -8.26
CA THR A 228 -1.80 -21.89 -8.23
C THR A 228 -0.83 -20.74 -7.97
N ILE A 229 -0.05 -20.85 -6.91
CA ILE A 229 1.04 -19.95 -6.59
C ILE A 229 2.36 -20.66 -6.93
N GLU A 230 3.24 -20.01 -7.67
CA GLU A 230 4.48 -20.58 -8.16
C GLU A 230 5.62 -19.58 -8.04
N THR A 231 6.83 -20.04 -7.70
CA THR A 231 8.05 -19.24 -7.79
C THR A 231 9.02 -19.84 -8.80
N ALA A 232 9.84 -19.00 -9.43
CA ALA A 232 10.90 -19.44 -10.34
C ALA A 232 12.04 -18.41 -10.36
N SER A 233 13.26 -18.85 -10.69
CA SER A 233 14.35 -17.96 -11.06
C SER A 233 14.33 -17.73 -12.58
N VAL A 234 14.46 -16.47 -13.00
CA VAL A 234 14.43 -16.06 -14.42
C VAL A 234 15.57 -15.08 -14.66
N THR A 235 16.17 -15.17 -15.84
CA THR A 235 17.18 -14.19 -16.28
C THR A 235 16.64 -13.49 -17.52
N PHE A 236 16.61 -12.16 -17.50
CA PHE A 236 16.29 -11.34 -18.66
C PHE A 236 17.59 -10.97 -19.37
N ASP A 237 17.68 -11.27 -20.65
CA ASP A 237 18.75 -10.84 -21.52
C ASP A 237 18.41 -9.49 -22.21
N GLN A 238 19.33 -9.01 -23.05
CA GLN A 238 19.16 -7.72 -23.75
C GLN A 238 18.02 -7.76 -24.78
N ALA A 239 17.71 -8.94 -25.34
CA ALA A 239 16.61 -9.13 -26.28
C ALA A 239 15.26 -9.19 -25.57
N ASP A 240 15.22 -9.75 -24.37
CA ASP A 240 14.03 -9.75 -23.52
C ASP A 240 13.67 -8.32 -23.06
N CYS A 241 14.70 -7.52 -22.70
CA CYS A 241 14.51 -6.12 -22.29
C CYS A 241 13.99 -5.23 -23.43
N ALA A 242 14.25 -5.59 -24.69
CA ALA A 242 13.66 -4.88 -25.83
C ALA A 242 12.13 -5.05 -25.91
N ARG A 243 11.60 -6.17 -25.40
CA ARG A 243 10.16 -6.45 -25.29
C ARG A 243 9.55 -5.90 -24.00
N HIS A 244 10.39 -5.66 -22.99
CA HIS A 244 10.03 -5.16 -21.67
C HIS A 244 10.91 -3.97 -21.30
N PRO A 245 10.69 -2.78 -21.86
CA PRO A 245 11.58 -1.61 -21.69
C PRO A 245 11.70 -1.15 -20.22
N GLU A 246 10.86 -1.69 -19.35
CA GLU A 246 10.84 -1.39 -17.92
C GLU A 246 11.77 -2.28 -17.08
N VAL A 247 12.38 -3.31 -17.69
CA VAL A 247 13.22 -4.32 -17.03
C VAL A 247 14.67 -4.14 -17.45
N ALA A 248 15.59 -4.08 -16.49
CA ALA A 248 17.02 -4.11 -16.78
C ALA A 248 17.51 -5.55 -16.97
N PRO A 249 18.53 -5.79 -17.81
CA PRO A 249 19.13 -7.13 -17.93
C PRO A 249 19.65 -7.60 -16.56
N GLY A 250 19.38 -8.86 -16.22
CA GLY A 250 19.82 -9.42 -14.94
C GLY A 250 18.98 -10.59 -14.47
N GLY A 251 19.28 -11.03 -13.25
CA GLY A 251 18.53 -12.11 -12.60
C GLY A 251 17.35 -11.59 -11.81
N TYR A 252 16.24 -12.29 -11.94
CA TYR A 252 14.97 -11.98 -11.26
C TYR A 252 14.39 -13.23 -10.61
N VAL A 253 13.60 -13.00 -9.57
CA VAL A 253 12.72 -14.01 -8.97
C VAL A 253 11.31 -13.73 -9.44
N ARG A 254 10.68 -14.72 -10.06
CA ARG A 254 9.29 -14.65 -10.51
C ARG A 254 8.39 -15.24 -9.43
N LEU A 255 7.36 -14.50 -9.04
CA LEU A 255 6.19 -14.97 -8.30
C LEU A 255 5.00 -14.96 -9.26
N SER A 256 4.39 -16.12 -9.47
CA SER A 256 3.20 -16.24 -10.32
C SER A 256 1.99 -16.64 -9.50
N VAL A 257 0.85 -16.00 -9.76
CA VAL A 257 -0.46 -16.39 -9.24
C VAL A 257 -1.37 -16.62 -10.44
N ARG A 258 -1.85 -17.85 -10.56
CA ARG A 258 -2.77 -18.29 -11.65
C ARG A 258 -4.09 -18.68 -11.03
N ASP A 259 -5.18 -18.30 -11.68
CA ASP A 259 -6.54 -18.75 -11.38
C ASP A 259 -7.19 -19.43 -12.58
N THR A 260 -8.32 -20.08 -12.32
CA THR A 260 -9.20 -20.71 -13.33
C THR A 260 -10.54 -19.99 -13.44
N GLY A 261 -10.54 -18.68 -13.17
CA GLY A 261 -11.74 -17.86 -13.15
C GLY A 261 -12.25 -17.45 -14.53
N CYS A 262 -13.17 -16.48 -14.57
CA CYS A 262 -13.79 -15.97 -15.79
C CYS A 262 -12.83 -15.26 -16.76
N GLY A 263 -11.62 -14.89 -16.28
CA GLY A 263 -10.66 -14.14 -17.09
C GLY A 263 -11.09 -12.71 -17.39
N MET A 264 -10.37 -12.06 -18.30
CA MET A 264 -10.52 -10.65 -18.65
C MET A 264 -10.44 -10.46 -20.16
N ASP A 265 -11.20 -9.50 -20.69
CA ASP A 265 -11.11 -9.02 -22.05
C ASP A 265 -10.04 -7.93 -22.22
N ASP A 266 -9.75 -7.55 -23.47
CA ASP A 266 -8.70 -6.59 -23.80
C ASP A 266 -8.97 -5.19 -23.21
N ASP A 267 -10.23 -4.78 -23.10
CA ASP A 267 -10.62 -3.50 -22.52
C ASP A 267 -10.34 -3.48 -21.00
N THR A 268 -10.71 -4.53 -20.30
CA THR A 268 -10.37 -4.73 -18.87
C THR A 268 -8.86 -4.77 -18.65
N LEU A 269 -8.12 -5.47 -19.53
CA LEU A 269 -6.66 -5.56 -19.43
C LEU A 269 -5.98 -4.20 -19.60
N ALA A 270 -6.51 -3.32 -20.46
CA ALA A 270 -5.97 -1.98 -20.70
C ALA A 270 -6.05 -1.07 -19.43
N HIS A 271 -7.05 -1.27 -18.57
CA HIS A 271 -7.35 -0.42 -17.43
C HIS A 271 -7.12 -1.07 -16.06
N LEU A 272 -6.70 -2.35 -16.04
CA LEU A 272 -6.72 -3.19 -14.83
C LEU A 272 -5.87 -2.66 -13.65
N PHE A 273 -4.86 -1.84 -13.92
CA PHE A 273 -4.00 -1.23 -12.89
C PHE A 273 -4.40 0.21 -12.56
N GLU A 274 -5.44 0.75 -13.17
CA GLU A 274 -5.94 2.08 -12.83
C GLU A 274 -6.61 2.07 -11.45
N PRO A 275 -6.30 3.05 -10.60
CA PRO A 275 -6.97 3.18 -9.31
C PRO A 275 -8.49 3.33 -9.47
N PHE A 276 -9.24 2.63 -8.62
CA PHE A 276 -10.71 2.59 -8.59
C PHE A 276 -11.37 1.89 -9.78
N PHE A 277 -10.61 1.39 -10.75
CA PHE A 277 -11.18 0.58 -11.83
C PHE A 277 -11.65 -0.78 -11.28
N THR A 278 -12.90 -1.12 -11.55
CA THR A 278 -13.51 -2.38 -11.13
C THR A 278 -14.63 -2.79 -12.07
N THR A 279 -14.68 -4.06 -12.42
CA THR A 279 -15.78 -4.70 -13.15
C THR A 279 -16.87 -5.26 -12.22
N LYS A 280 -16.66 -5.17 -10.90
CA LYS A 280 -17.62 -5.66 -9.87
C LYS A 280 -18.72 -4.64 -9.64
N GLU A 281 -19.89 -5.12 -9.18
CA GLU A 281 -21.02 -4.27 -8.81
C GLU A 281 -20.65 -3.21 -7.77
N LEU A 282 -21.35 -2.08 -7.78
CA LEU A 282 -21.13 -0.97 -6.85
C LEU A 282 -21.12 -1.47 -5.38
N GLY A 283 -20.00 -1.22 -4.69
CA GLY A 283 -19.81 -1.62 -3.29
C GLY A 283 -19.22 -3.01 -3.07
N LYS A 284 -19.06 -3.85 -4.09
CA LYS A 284 -18.40 -5.18 -4.00
C LYS A 284 -16.92 -5.19 -4.36
N GLY A 285 -16.41 -4.11 -4.97
CA GLY A 285 -15.00 -3.96 -5.32
C GLY A 285 -14.52 -2.54 -5.06
N THR A 286 -13.35 -2.39 -4.43
CA THR A 286 -12.73 -1.07 -4.20
C THR A 286 -11.97 -0.54 -5.41
N GLY A 287 -11.65 -1.39 -6.39
CA GLY A 287 -10.80 -1.06 -7.53
C GLY A 287 -9.34 -0.70 -7.16
N LEU A 288 -8.91 -0.97 -5.91
CA LEU A 288 -7.61 -0.56 -5.39
C LEU A 288 -6.59 -1.71 -5.33
N GLY A 289 -7.05 -2.96 -5.32
CA GLY A 289 -6.19 -4.12 -5.08
C GLY A 289 -5.07 -4.29 -6.11
N LEU A 290 -5.39 -4.24 -7.40
CA LEU A 290 -4.40 -4.42 -8.48
C LEU A 290 -3.51 -3.18 -8.65
N ALA A 291 -4.04 -1.98 -8.47
CA ALA A 291 -3.25 -0.76 -8.44
C ALA A 291 -2.20 -0.77 -7.30
N THR A 292 -2.56 -1.33 -6.14
CA THR A 292 -1.63 -1.55 -5.02
C THR A 292 -0.53 -2.54 -5.38
N VAL A 293 -0.89 -3.69 -5.98
CA VAL A 293 0.09 -4.69 -6.43
C VAL A 293 1.08 -4.07 -7.41
N TYR A 294 0.59 -3.33 -8.41
CA TYR A 294 1.42 -2.61 -9.37
C TYR A 294 2.38 -1.63 -8.68
N GLY A 295 1.87 -0.81 -7.76
CA GLY A 295 2.67 0.16 -7.00
C GLY A 295 3.78 -0.50 -6.17
N ILE A 296 3.48 -1.60 -5.47
CA ILE A 296 4.47 -2.36 -4.68
C ILE A 296 5.57 -2.93 -5.58
N VAL A 297 5.19 -3.54 -6.71
CA VAL A 297 6.15 -4.16 -7.63
C VAL A 297 7.09 -3.10 -8.19
N ARG A 298 6.56 -1.96 -8.63
CA ARG A 298 7.36 -0.84 -9.19
C ARG A 298 8.28 -0.21 -8.14
N GLN A 299 7.82 -0.05 -6.91
CA GLN A 299 8.61 0.47 -5.80
C GLN A 299 9.84 -0.39 -5.49
N ASN A 300 9.75 -1.70 -5.71
CA ASN A 300 10.85 -2.65 -5.50
C ASN A 300 11.69 -2.90 -6.76
N GLY A 301 11.57 -2.05 -7.79
CA GLY A 301 12.34 -2.17 -9.03
C GLY A 301 11.95 -3.40 -9.88
N GLY A 302 10.77 -3.94 -9.65
CA GLY A 302 10.22 -5.08 -10.35
C GLY A 302 9.30 -4.70 -11.52
N CYS A 303 8.80 -5.72 -12.22
CA CYS A 303 7.74 -5.59 -13.21
C CYS A 303 6.65 -6.65 -13.01
N ILE A 304 5.47 -6.39 -13.56
CA ILE A 304 4.32 -7.28 -13.50
C ILE A 304 3.75 -7.47 -14.90
N GLU A 305 3.47 -8.72 -15.24
CA GLU A 305 2.81 -9.13 -16.48
C GLU A 305 1.51 -9.82 -16.16
N VAL A 306 0.53 -9.66 -17.04
CA VAL A 306 -0.76 -10.31 -16.94
C VAL A 306 -1.08 -11.00 -18.26
N ASP A 307 -1.46 -12.26 -18.19
CA ASP A 307 -1.95 -13.05 -19.31
C ASP A 307 -3.33 -13.58 -18.94
N SER A 308 -4.35 -13.11 -19.65
CA SER A 308 -5.75 -13.48 -19.39
C SER A 308 -6.56 -13.48 -20.68
N ARG A 309 -7.55 -14.33 -20.72
CA ARG A 309 -8.57 -14.36 -21.77
C ARG A 309 -9.91 -14.70 -21.15
N PRO A 310 -11.02 -14.22 -21.72
CA PRO A 310 -12.35 -14.62 -21.27
C PRO A 310 -12.48 -16.15 -21.15
N ASP A 311 -13.03 -16.61 -20.04
CA ASP A 311 -13.28 -18.02 -19.68
C ASP A 311 -12.02 -18.91 -19.58
N ARG A 312 -10.82 -18.31 -19.49
CA ARG A 312 -9.55 -19.04 -19.34
C ARG A 312 -8.75 -18.68 -18.11
N GLY A 313 -9.35 -17.92 -17.18
CA GLY A 313 -8.68 -17.42 -16.00
C GLY A 313 -7.63 -16.36 -16.29
N ALA A 314 -6.82 -16.06 -15.28
CA ALA A 314 -5.73 -15.11 -15.40
C ALA A 314 -4.43 -15.65 -14.78
N VAL A 315 -3.30 -15.14 -15.27
CA VAL A 315 -1.97 -15.39 -14.71
C VAL A 315 -1.27 -14.06 -14.49
N PHE A 316 -1.02 -13.74 -13.24
CA PHE A 316 -0.20 -12.60 -12.84
C PHE A 316 1.23 -13.09 -12.59
N ARG A 317 2.21 -12.49 -13.27
CA ARG A 317 3.65 -12.79 -13.11
C ARG A 317 4.36 -11.56 -12.61
N ILE A 318 4.93 -11.64 -11.43
CA ILE A 318 5.66 -10.57 -10.77
C ILE A 318 7.14 -10.95 -10.78
N TYR A 319 7.98 -10.04 -11.26
CA TYR A 319 9.42 -10.23 -11.34
C TYR A 319 10.08 -9.24 -10.38
N LEU A 320 10.82 -9.75 -9.40
CA LEU A 320 11.56 -8.98 -8.41
C LEU A 320 13.06 -9.18 -8.65
N PRO A 321 13.87 -8.10 -8.63
CA PRO A 321 15.32 -8.23 -8.79
C PRO A 321 15.92 -9.15 -7.72
N GLN A 322 16.75 -10.11 -8.13
CA GLN A 322 17.49 -10.95 -7.18
C GLN A 322 18.55 -10.12 -6.45
N GLN A 323 18.80 -10.50 -5.20
CA GLN A 323 19.84 -9.89 -4.37
C GLN A 323 20.96 -10.87 -4.07
N VAL A 324 22.19 -10.35 -4.00
CA VAL A 324 23.35 -11.11 -3.54
C VAL A 324 23.62 -10.71 -2.10
N GLY A 325 23.41 -11.61 -1.14
CA GLY A 325 23.67 -11.33 0.26
C GLY A 325 23.05 -12.39 1.21
N PRO A 326 23.49 -12.45 2.47
CA PRO A 326 22.92 -13.36 3.46
C PRO A 326 21.48 -12.96 3.82
N VAL A 327 20.59 -13.94 3.91
CA VAL A 327 19.21 -13.78 4.37
C VAL A 327 19.22 -13.44 5.87
N ALA A 328 18.61 -12.34 6.27
CA ALA A 328 18.44 -11.98 7.67
C ALA A 328 17.48 -12.98 8.35
N PRO A 329 17.83 -13.56 9.52
CA PRO A 329 16.91 -14.42 10.26
C PRO A 329 15.68 -13.60 10.67
N GLY A 330 14.49 -14.10 10.33
CA GLY A 330 13.23 -13.49 10.79
C GLY A 330 13.10 -13.61 12.31
N PRO A 331 12.44 -12.64 12.98
CA PRO A 331 12.17 -12.75 14.41
C PRO A 331 11.26 -13.96 14.65
N ALA A 332 11.73 -14.89 15.50
CA ALA A 332 10.93 -16.02 15.97
C ALA A 332 9.77 -15.48 16.83
N VAL A 333 8.55 -15.62 16.35
CA VAL A 333 7.35 -15.39 17.16
C VAL A 333 7.18 -16.61 18.03
N GLY A 334 7.62 -16.51 19.30
CA GLY A 334 7.30 -17.50 20.33
C GLY A 334 5.79 -17.54 20.62
N PRO A 335 5.26 -18.68 21.14
CA PRO A 335 3.87 -18.78 21.51
C PRO A 335 3.54 -17.77 22.63
N PRO A 336 2.34 -17.15 22.61
CA PRO A 336 1.94 -16.23 23.66
C PRO A 336 1.75 -16.99 25.00
N ASP A 337 2.51 -16.59 26.01
CA ASP A 337 2.33 -17.03 27.39
C ASP A 337 0.95 -16.58 27.95
N PRO A 338 0.38 -17.32 28.94
CA PRO A 338 -0.91 -17.00 29.53
C PRO A 338 -0.95 -15.61 30.16
N GLU A 339 -2.13 -15.00 30.15
CA GLU A 339 -2.42 -13.66 30.72
C GLU A 339 -1.98 -13.55 32.18
N THR A 340 -0.73 -13.22 32.42
CA THR A 340 -0.25 -12.86 33.78
C THR A 340 -0.53 -11.39 34.03
N GLY A 341 -1.48 -11.13 34.92
CA GLY A 341 -1.73 -9.80 35.47
C GLY A 341 -0.48 -9.21 36.14
N GLY A 342 -0.54 -7.98 36.60
CA GLY A 342 0.59 -7.28 37.20
C GLY A 342 0.22 -6.39 38.38
N ARG A 343 1.22 -5.95 39.14
CA ARG A 343 1.08 -4.97 40.21
C ARG A 343 1.77 -3.66 39.87
N GLU A 344 2.32 -3.58 38.69
CA GLU A 344 3.11 -2.44 38.22
C GLU A 344 2.23 -1.23 37.96
N THR A 345 2.81 -0.06 38.07
CA THR A 345 2.15 1.22 37.77
C THR A 345 2.40 1.61 36.35
N VAL A 346 1.30 1.77 35.58
CA VAL A 346 1.32 2.15 34.16
C VAL A 346 0.75 3.56 34.02
N LEU A 347 1.55 4.50 33.50
CA LEU A 347 1.09 5.82 33.10
C LEU A 347 0.57 5.74 31.66
N VAL A 348 -0.75 5.86 31.48
CA VAL A 348 -1.42 5.83 30.17
C VAL A 348 -1.69 7.25 29.71
N VAL A 349 -1.24 7.60 28.50
CA VAL A 349 -1.43 8.93 27.92
C VAL A 349 -2.07 8.79 26.54
N GLU A 350 -3.28 9.33 26.41
CA GLU A 350 -4.11 9.21 25.22
C GLU A 350 -5.07 10.39 25.17
N ASP A 351 -5.08 11.15 24.09
CA ASP A 351 -5.95 12.32 23.90
C ASP A 351 -7.40 11.97 23.59
N GLU A 352 -7.65 10.78 23.02
CA GLU A 352 -8.98 10.25 22.79
C GLU A 352 -9.52 9.61 24.08
N VAL A 353 -10.43 10.32 24.76
CA VAL A 353 -10.97 9.93 26.08
C VAL A 353 -11.54 8.52 26.09
N MET A 354 -12.28 8.12 25.04
CA MET A 354 -12.86 6.78 24.96
C MET A 354 -11.81 5.66 24.91
N ILE A 355 -10.67 5.91 24.24
CA ILE A 355 -9.56 4.95 24.22
C ILE A 355 -8.86 4.91 25.58
N LEU A 356 -8.64 6.05 26.21
CA LEU A 356 -8.05 6.15 27.55
C LEU A 356 -8.88 5.37 28.58
N GLU A 357 -10.20 5.56 28.59
CA GLU A 357 -11.13 4.82 29.46
C GLU A 357 -11.12 3.33 29.19
N MET A 358 -11.16 2.93 27.91
CA MET A 358 -11.09 1.54 27.48
C MET A 358 -9.81 0.85 27.96
N VAL A 359 -8.63 1.48 27.71
CA VAL A 359 -7.34 0.92 28.14
C VAL A 359 -7.27 0.79 29.67
N THR A 360 -7.77 1.79 30.40
CA THR A 360 -7.86 1.77 31.84
C THR A 360 -8.74 0.60 32.33
N ALA A 361 -9.91 0.41 31.70
CA ALA A 361 -10.82 -0.70 32.00
C ALA A 361 -10.24 -2.08 31.66
N MET A 362 -9.35 -2.17 30.68
CA MET A 362 -8.63 -3.41 30.34
C MET A 362 -7.56 -3.80 31.36
N LEU A 363 -6.81 -2.81 31.87
CA LEU A 363 -5.64 -3.05 32.71
C LEU A 363 -5.94 -3.16 34.21
N THR A 364 -6.89 -2.35 34.71
CA THR A 364 -7.22 -2.31 36.14
C THR A 364 -7.68 -3.67 36.70
N PRO A 365 -8.57 -4.45 36.04
CA PRO A 365 -8.98 -5.77 36.54
C PRO A 365 -7.85 -6.80 36.57
N LEU A 366 -6.77 -6.57 35.85
CA LEU A 366 -5.60 -7.45 35.78
C LEU A 366 -4.57 -7.12 36.90
N GLY A 367 -4.87 -6.14 37.76
CA GLY A 367 -4.07 -5.77 38.93
C GLY A 367 -3.07 -4.62 38.69
N PHE A 368 -3.00 -4.07 37.50
CA PHE A 368 -2.15 -2.89 37.23
C PHE A 368 -2.71 -1.65 37.91
N THR A 369 -1.81 -0.82 38.45
CA THR A 369 -2.18 0.52 38.89
C THR A 369 -2.08 1.47 37.69
N VAL A 370 -3.22 2.03 37.25
CA VAL A 370 -3.27 2.89 36.05
C VAL A 370 -3.34 4.35 36.46
N LEU A 371 -2.37 5.16 36.00
CA LEU A 371 -2.40 6.61 36.03
C LEU A 371 -2.83 7.10 34.64
N ALA A 372 -4.06 7.58 34.53
CA ALA A 372 -4.64 8.03 33.27
C ALA A 372 -4.42 9.53 33.07
N ALA A 373 -3.95 9.92 31.89
CA ALA A 373 -3.76 11.32 31.49
C ALA A 373 -4.29 11.54 30.07
N ALA A 374 -5.16 12.53 29.90
CA ALA A 374 -5.70 12.91 28.59
C ALA A 374 -4.78 13.90 27.84
N THR A 375 -3.77 14.46 28.50
CA THR A 375 -2.84 15.43 27.90
C THR A 375 -1.40 15.21 28.34
N PRO A 376 -0.42 15.60 27.50
CA PRO A 376 1.00 15.59 27.89
C PRO A 376 1.31 16.41 29.16
N ALA A 377 0.57 17.51 29.37
CA ALA A 377 0.73 18.34 30.56
C ALA A 377 0.29 17.59 31.84
N GLU A 378 -0.84 16.90 31.78
CA GLU A 378 -1.34 16.08 32.88
C GLU A 378 -0.42 14.90 33.19
N ALA A 379 0.07 14.21 32.16
CA ALA A 379 1.04 13.12 32.30
C ALA A 379 2.28 13.57 33.07
N ARG A 380 2.84 14.76 32.74
CA ARG A 380 3.99 15.32 33.45
C ARG A 380 3.65 15.71 34.89
N ARG A 381 2.45 16.20 35.16
CA ARG A 381 1.97 16.49 36.50
C ARG A 381 1.89 15.21 37.33
N LEU A 382 1.21 14.20 36.83
CA LEU A 382 1.08 12.89 37.51
C LEU A 382 2.44 12.24 37.75
N ALA A 383 3.36 12.32 36.79
CA ALA A 383 4.71 11.79 36.94
C ALA A 383 5.52 12.50 38.06
N ARG A 384 5.26 13.77 38.35
CA ARG A 384 5.92 14.49 39.47
C ARG A 384 5.25 14.22 40.79
N GLU A 385 3.92 14.17 40.84
CA GLU A 385 3.13 14.07 42.07
C GLU A 385 3.03 12.64 42.61
N HIS A 386 3.13 11.63 41.74
CA HIS A 386 3.05 10.23 42.17
C HIS A 386 4.26 9.86 43.05
N THR A 387 4.01 9.39 44.27
CA THR A 387 5.06 9.07 45.24
C THR A 387 5.70 7.69 45.03
N GLY A 388 5.05 6.80 44.27
CA GLY A 388 5.54 5.46 43.93
C GLY A 388 6.41 5.40 42.68
N THR A 389 6.82 4.19 42.29
CA THR A 389 7.44 3.92 41.02
C THR A 389 6.40 3.98 39.93
N ILE A 390 6.77 4.50 38.76
CA ILE A 390 6.01 4.35 37.51
C ILE A 390 6.86 3.43 36.65
N ASP A 391 6.34 2.22 36.36
CA ASP A 391 7.13 1.17 35.75
C ASP A 391 7.07 1.25 34.21
N LEU A 392 5.95 1.74 33.65
CA LEU A 392 5.73 1.82 32.24
C LEU A 392 4.98 3.11 31.85
N LEU A 393 5.44 3.74 30.78
CA LEU A 393 4.68 4.73 30.00
C LEU A 393 4.03 4.02 28.81
N LEU A 394 2.71 4.08 28.73
CA LEU A 394 1.92 3.68 27.56
C LEU A 394 1.31 4.94 26.94
N THR A 395 1.78 5.37 25.77
CA THR A 395 1.38 6.65 25.16
C THR A 395 1.04 6.50 23.70
N ASP A 396 0.03 7.28 23.23
CA ASP A 396 -0.15 7.45 21.78
C ASP A 396 1.08 8.14 21.17
N VAL A 397 1.36 7.79 19.93
CA VAL A 397 2.44 8.41 19.13
C VAL A 397 2.06 9.81 18.68
N VAL A 398 0.81 10.00 18.23
CA VAL A 398 0.32 11.25 17.63
C VAL A 398 -0.71 11.88 18.58
N MET A 399 -0.30 12.93 19.25
CA MET A 399 -1.18 13.69 20.14
C MET A 399 -1.07 15.20 19.84
N PRO A 400 -2.09 16.01 20.15
CA PRO A 400 -2.00 17.46 20.10
C PRO A 400 -0.87 17.98 21.00
N GLU A 401 -0.29 19.12 20.64
CA GLU A 401 0.76 19.86 21.37
C GLU A 401 2.14 19.17 21.40
N MET A 402 2.21 17.84 21.59
CA MET A 402 3.47 17.11 21.73
C MET A 402 3.30 15.66 21.33
N ASN A 403 4.18 15.14 20.49
CA ASN A 403 4.14 13.71 20.14
C ASN A 403 4.61 12.82 21.32
N GLY A 404 4.21 11.53 21.27
CA GLY A 404 4.51 10.58 22.36
C GLY A 404 6.02 10.38 22.61
N ARG A 405 6.87 10.49 21.57
CA ARG A 405 8.33 10.40 21.71
C ARG A 405 8.90 11.56 22.53
N GLU A 406 8.48 12.76 22.20
CA GLU A 406 8.91 13.96 22.90
C GLU A 406 8.44 13.95 24.35
N LEU A 407 7.20 13.48 24.59
CA LEU A 407 6.69 13.25 25.93
C LEU A 407 7.54 12.22 26.68
N ALA A 408 7.85 11.09 26.07
CA ALA A 408 8.67 10.03 26.68
C ALA A 408 10.07 10.53 27.05
N ALA A 409 10.71 11.34 26.19
CA ALA A 409 12.00 11.96 26.49
C ALA A 409 11.93 12.88 27.72
N ARG A 410 10.91 13.75 27.79
CA ARG A 410 10.71 14.66 28.93
C ARG A 410 10.32 13.93 30.23
N LEU A 411 9.60 12.82 30.13
CA LEU A 411 9.27 11.99 31.28
C LEU A 411 10.49 11.21 31.80
N ALA A 412 11.40 10.79 30.93
CA ALA A 412 12.64 10.13 31.32
C ALA A 412 13.56 11.05 32.14
N GLU A 413 13.51 12.36 31.92
CA GLU A 413 14.20 13.36 32.77
C GLU A 413 13.62 13.43 34.19
N ILE A 414 12.29 13.23 34.33
CA ILE A 414 11.59 13.27 35.62
C ILE A 414 11.68 11.91 36.33
N ARG A 415 11.61 10.81 35.58
CA ARG A 415 11.61 9.42 36.04
C ARG A 415 12.63 8.59 35.25
N PRO A 416 13.92 8.63 35.65
CA PRO A 416 14.95 7.79 35.06
C PRO A 416 14.58 6.29 35.15
N GLY A 417 14.77 5.54 34.05
CA GLY A 417 14.40 4.11 34.01
C GLY A 417 12.95 3.82 33.65
N LEU A 418 12.13 4.83 33.32
CA LEU A 418 10.76 4.66 32.83
C LEU A 418 10.75 3.91 31.49
N ARG A 419 10.21 2.70 31.49
CA ARG A 419 10.02 1.88 30.27
C ARG A 419 8.93 2.48 29.39
N ARG A 420 9.00 2.24 28.09
CA ARG A 420 8.15 2.92 27.10
C ARG A 420 7.50 1.90 26.17
N LEU A 421 6.18 2.02 25.98
CA LEU A 421 5.40 1.30 25.00
C LEU A 421 4.50 2.32 24.28
N PHE A 422 4.55 2.34 22.95
CA PHE A 422 3.78 3.29 22.17
C PHE A 422 2.52 2.63 21.62
N MET A 423 1.40 3.36 21.58
CA MET A 423 0.17 2.98 20.87
C MET A 423 0.12 3.72 19.55
N SER A 424 -0.30 3.06 18.48
CA SER A 424 -0.44 3.72 17.18
C SER A 424 -1.48 3.07 16.30
N GLY A 425 -2.28 3.86 15.60
CA GLY A 425 -3.09 3.42 14.46
C GLY A 425 -2.27 3.10 13.21
N TYR A 426 -0.96 3.34 13.29
CA TYR A 426 0.00 3.13 12.22
C TYR A 426 0.89 1.91 12.50
N THR A 427 1.46 1.31 11.45
CA THR A 427 2.46 0.23 11.59
C THR A 427 3.82 0.79 12.05
N ALA A 428 4.69 -0.08 12.60
CA ALA A 428 6.03 0.29 13.09
C ALA A 428 6.84 1.10 12.08
N ASP A 429 6.81 0.67 10.82
CA ASP A 429 7.61 1.23 9.75
C ASP A 429 7.24 2.68 9.42
N VAL A 430 5.96 3.03 9.55
CA VAL A 430 5.47 4.41 9.34
C VAL A 430 5.93 5.35 10.45
N ILE A 431 5.99 4.84 11.64
CA ILE A 431 6.42 5.59 12.82
C ILE A 431 7.92 5.84 12.76
N ALA A 432 8.69 4.83 12.35
CA ALA A 432 10.14 4.92 12.16
C ALA A 432 10.52 5.85 11.00
N SER A 433 9.82 5.76 9.86
CA SER A 433 10.14 6.55 8.67
C SER A 433 9.88 8.04 8.78
N ARG A 434 8.96 8.44 9.65
CA ARG A 434 8.73 9.85 9.98
C ARG A 434 9.72 10.41 11.01
N GLY A 435 10.74 9.63 11.39
CA GLY A 435 11.68 10.00 12.42
C GLY A 435 11.03 10.12 13.81
N VAL A 436 9.82 9.58 13.97
CA VAL A 436 9.06 9.67 15.22
C VAL A 436 9.55 8.63 16.23
N LEU A 437 10.04 7.45 15.77
CA LEU A 437 10.64 6.43 16.64
C LEU A 437 11.91 5.85 15.99
N GLU A 438 12.89 5.48 16.80
CA GLU A 438 14.12 4.78 16.38
C GLU A 438 13.84 3.29 16.17
N GLU A 439 14.71 2.59 15.41
CA GLU A 439 14.65 1.14 15.28
C GLU A 439 14.77 0.47 16.66
N GLY A 440 13.87 -0.47 16.95
CA GLY A 440 13.87 -1.23 18.21
C GLY A 440 12.92 -0.69 19.30
N VAL A 441 12.14 0.35 19.02
CA VAL A 441 11.14 0.86 19.97
C VAL A 441 9.89 -0.03 19.98
N GLU A 442 9.46 -0.43 21.18
CA GLU A 442 8.28 -1.28 21.36
C GLU A 442 6.98 -0.50 21.17
N PHE A 443 6.05 -1.10 20.42
CA PHE A 443 4.73 -0.49 20.16
C PHE A 443 3.61 -1.54 20.09
N VAL A 444 2.37 -1.08 20.29
CA VAL A 444 1.14 -1.83 20.04
C VAL A 444 0.29 -1.12 19.00
N GLN A 445 -0.12 -1.84 17.97
CA GLN A 445 -0.91 -1.28 16.88
C GLN A 445 -2.40 -1.28 17.23
N LYS A 446 -3.06 -0.13 17.06
CA LYS A 446 -4.54 0.02 17.12
C LYS A 446 -5.18 -0.46 15.80
N PRO A 447 -6.35 -1.17 15.89
CA PRO A 447 -7.00 -1.68 17.09
C PRO A 447 -6.30 -2.91 17.67
N PHE A 448 -6.36 -3.05 18.99
CA PHE A 448 -5.73 -4.16 19.69
C PHE A 448 -6.72 -4.84 20.66
N THR A 449 -6.50 -6.12 20.90
CA THR A 449 -7.20 -6.90 21.92
C THR A 449 -6.53 -6.74 23.27
N ARG A 450 -7.30 -6.96 24.37
CA ARG A 450 -6.74 -6.97 25.73
C ARG A 450 -5.53 -7.92 25.83
N LYS A 451 -5.66 -9.12 25.29
CA LYS A 451 -4.59 -10.12 25.30
C LYS A 451 -3.31 -9.62 24.60
N ARG A 452 -3.44 -8.94 23.45
CA ARG A 452 -2.30 -8.38 22.71
C ARG A 452 -1.65 -7.22 23.46
N LEU A 453 -2.45 -6.35 24.07
CA LEU A 453 -1.94 -5.23 24.89
C LEU A 453 -1.13 -5.75 26.07
N VAL A 454 -1.69 -6.68 26.86
CA VAL A 454 -1.03 -7.27 28.04
C VAL A 454 0.26 -7.99 27.66
N ALA A 455 0.24 -8.80 26.60
CA ALA A 455 1.44 -9.49 26.11
C ALA A 455 2.57 -8.51 25.75
N ARG A 456 2.24 -7.35 25.14
CA ARG A 456 3.23 -6.32 24.83
C ARG A 456 3.72 -5.59 26.08
N ILE A 457 2.84 -5.28 27.01
CA ILE A 457 3.22 -4.69 28.32
C ILE A 457 4.22 -5.61 29.02
N ARG A 458 3.92 -6.91 29.12
CA ARG A 458 4.82 -7.89 29.72
C ARG A 458 6.16 -7.99 29.00
N ALA A 459 6.16 -8.07 27.68
CA ALA A 459 7.40 -8.11 26.90
C ALA A 459 8.32 -6.92 27.18
N VAL A 460 7.75 -5.74 27.48
CA VAL A 460 8.52 -4.54 27.86
C VAL A 460 8.96 -4.60 29.32
N LEU A 461 8.09 -5.03 30.23
CA LEU A 461 8.38 -5.08 31.67
C LEU A 461 9.36 -6.20 32.05
N ASP A 462 9.33 -7.34 31.34
CA ASP A 462 10.17 -8.51 31.65
C ASP A 462 11.54 -8.48 30.96
N ARG A 463 11.77 -7.55 30.02
CA ARG A 463 13.11 -7.34 29.46
C ARG A 463 14.08 -6.90 30.57
N GLN A 464 15.04 -7.77 30.91
CA GLN A 464 16.19 -7.38 31.69
C GLN A 464 17.04 -6.40 30.87
N GLU A 465 17.37 -5.25 31.42
CA GLU A 465 18.38 -4.38 30.83
C GLU A 465 19.69 -5.18 30.71
N ALA A 466 20.18 -5.33 29.46
CA ALA A 466 21.57 -5.75 29.28
C ALA A 466 22.45 -4.67 29.96
N PRO A 467 23.39 -5.05 30.82
CA PRO A 467 24.27 -4.07 31.46
C PRO A 467 25.01 -3.29 30.37
N ALA A 468 25.02 -1.96 30.53
CA ALA A 468 25.67 -0.98 29.67
C ALA A 468 27.20 -1.17 29.60
#